data_5f8852509b1b0dab83961d284a6d43b7
#
_entry.id   5f8852509b1b0dab83961d284a6d43b7
#
_cell.length_a   1.000
_cell.length_b   1.000
_cell.length_c   1.000
_cell.angle_alpha   90.00
_cell.angle_beta   90.00
_cell.angle_gamma   90.00
#
_symmetry.space_group_name_H-M   'P 1'
#
loop_
_entity.id
_entity.type
_entity.pdbx_description
1 polymer ?
#
loop_
_entity_poly.entity_id
_entity_poly.type
_entity_poly.pdbx_seq_one_letter_code
_entity_poly.pdbx_strand_id
1 'polypeptide(L)'
;GYSHENLLYACSIFYHYLGTLRYLQQYRDAARHEPEKNDIVTAAIHFMKENIEKKLTLQEIATHTGYSPSHFSVLFSQRTGYAPLTYFNQLKIQQACQLLDFTDMKVNQVCYKIGIEDTYYFSRLFSKIMGMPPREYRKMKKG
;
A
#
# COMPACT_ATOMS: atom_id res chain seq x y z
N GLY A 1 15.51 -25.78 -11.47
CA GLY A 1 15.88 -25.28 -10.15
C GLY A 1 15.43 -23.86 -9.92
N TYR A 2 15.03 -23.56 -8.71
CA TYR A 2 14.68 -22.19 -8.34
C TYR A 2 15.95 -21.34 -8.32
N SER A 3 15.97 -20.28 -9.12
CA SER A 3 17.08 -19.33 -9.06
C SER A 3 17.07 -18.59 -7.71
N HIS A 4 18.23 -18.14 -7.26
CA HIS A 4 18.38 -17.35 -6.05
C HIS A 4 17.50 -16.08 -6.09
N GLU A 5 17.32 -15.52 -7.28
CA GLU A 5 16.45 -14.37 -7.52
C GLU A 5 14.97 -14.69 -7.29
N ASN A 6 14.51 -15.86 -7.70
CA ASN A 6 13.14 -16.32 -7.46
C ASN A 6 12.87 -16.54 -5.96
N LEU A 7 13.87 -16.99 -5.22
CA LEU A 7 13.76 -17.16 -3.78
C LEU A 7 13.67 -15.81 -3.06
N LEU A 8 14.50 -14.86 -3.45
CA LEU A 8 14.44 -13.49 -2.92
C LEU A 8 13.10 -12.80 -3.22
N TYR A 9 12.57 -13.02 -4.42
CA TYR A 9 11.27 -12.52 -4.82
C TYR A 9 10.14 -13.15 -3.99
N ALA A 10 10.12 -14.46 -3.84
CA ALA A 10 9.14 -15.17 -3.03
C ALA A 10 9.22 -14.70 -1.56
N CYS A 11 10.41 -14.50 -1.03
CA CYS A 11 10.61 -13.94 0.31
C CYS A 11 10.08 -12.50 0.42
N SER A 12 10.32 -11.66 -0.58
CA SER A 12 9.83 -10.28 -0.63
C SER A 12 8.29 -10.22 -0.61
N ILE A 13 7.63 -11.02 -1.44
CA ILE A 13 6.15 -11.13 -1.45
C ILE A 13 5.65 -11.68 -0.13
N PHE A 14 6.30 -12.71 0.40
CA PHE A 14 5.94 -13.33 1.66
C PHE A 14 6.06 -12.36 2.83
N TYR A 15 7.14 -11.58 2.89
CA TYR A 15 7.32 -10.51 3.88
C TYR A 15 6.25 -9.43 3.77
N HIS A 16 5.94 -9.03 2.55
CA HIS A 16 4.88 -8.04 2.31
C HIS A 16 3.51 -8.58 2.72
N TYR A 17 3.23 -9.82 2.38
CA TYR A 17 1.98 -10.51 2.74
C TYR A 17 1.89 -10.74 4.25
N LEU A 18 2.98 -11.17 4.91
CA LEU A 18 3.05 -11.30 6.38
C LEU A 18 2.89 -9.96 7.08
N GLY A 19 3.48 -8.89 6.57
CA GLY A 19 3.30 -7.53 7.08
C GLY A 19 1.84 -7.13 7.04
N THR A 20 1.14 -7.41 5.95
CA THR A 20 -0.29 -7.15 5.79
C THR A 20 -1.15 -8.02 6.72
N LEU A 21 -0.83 -9.32 6.84
CA LEU A 21 -1.53 -10.23 7.75
C LEU A 21 -1.32 -9.90 9.22
N ARG A 22 -0.07 -9.58 9.58
CA ARG A 22 0.28 -9.17 10.95
C ARG A 22 -0.45 -7.88 11.33
N TYR A 23 -0.56 -6.97 10.38
CA TYR A 23 -1.32 -5.76 10.51
C TYR A 23 -2.81 -6.06 10.70
N LEU A 24 -3.39 -6.95 9.90
CA LEU A 24 -4.79 -7.37 10.03
C LEU A 24 -5.09 -8.09 11.35
N GLN A 25 -4.13 -8.83 11.89
CA GLN A 25 -4.26 -9.48 13.20
C GLN A 25 -4.20 -8.46 14.34
N GLN A 26 -3.20 -7.58 14.34
CA GLN A 26 -3.11 -6.47 15.30
C GLN A 26 -4.35 -5.59 15.27
N TYR A 27 -4.89 -5.39 14.08
CA TYR A 27 -6.12 -4.63 13.87
C TYR A 27 -7.33 -5.34 14.47
N ARG A 28 -7.46 -6.65 14.31
CA ARG A 28 -8.54 -7.45 14.91
C ARG A 28 -8.45 -7.48 16.42
N ASP A 29 -7.25 -7.59 16.96
CA ASP A 29 -7.03 -7.65 18.42
C ASP A 29 -7.28 -6.28 19.07
N ALA A 30 -6.88 -5.21 18.40
CA ALA A 30 -7.21 -3.84 18.82
C ALA A 30 -8.71 -3.54 18.74
N ALA A 31 -9.41 -4.05 17.71
CA ALA A 31 -10.85 -3.89 17.52
C ALA A 31 -11.68 -4.53 18.64
N ARG A 32 -11.12 -5.51 19.35
CA ARG A 32 -11.79 -6.15 20.50
C ARG A 32 -11.71 -5.33 21.79
N HIS A 33 -10.79 -4.35 21.85
CA HIS A 33 -10.48 -3.67 23.11
C HIS A 33 -10.90 -2.20 23.22
N GLU A 34 -11.10 -1.47 22.12
CA GLU A 34 -11.55 -0.06 22.13
C GLU A 34 -12.33 0.31 20.85
N PRO A 35 -13.67 0.43 20.90
CA PRO A 35 -14.48 0.68 19.70
C PRO A 35 -14.22 2.04 19.02
N GLU A 36 -13.96 3.10 19.79
CA GLU A 36 -13.90 4.46 19.23
C GLU A 36 -12.59 4.77 18.47
N LYS A 37 -11.45 4.28 18.95
CA LYS A 37 -10.15 4.57 18.32
C LYS A 37 -9.86 3.73 17.09
N ASN A 38 -10.51 2.57 16.95
CA ASN A 38 -10.39 1.70 15.78
C ASN A 38 -11.16 2.23 14.57
N ASP A 39 -12.21 2.97 14.81
CA ASP A 39 -13.05 3.54 13.76
C ASP A 39 -12.28 4.55 12.90
N ILE A 40 -11.40 5.35 13.50
CA ILE A 40 -10.61 6.37 12.80
C ILE A 40 -9.63 5.77 11.81
N VAL A 41 -8.90 4.74 12.21
CA VAL A 41 -7.95 4.05 11.32
C VAL A 41 -8.69 3.33 10.19
N THR A 42 -9.79 2.65 10.53
CA THR A 42 -10.64 2.00 9.52
C THR A 42 -11.21 3.01 8.54
N ALA A 43 -11.75 4.12 9.03
CA ALA A 43 -12.30 5.17 8.20
C ALA A 43 -11.23 5.76 7.27
N ALA A 44 -10.02 6.00 7.78
CA ALA A 44 -8.91 6.51 6.99
C ALA A 44 -8.49 5.53 5.89
N ILE A 45 -8.34 4.25 6.22
CA ILE A 45 -7.98 3.22 5.23
C ILE A 45 -9.06 3.06 4.17
N HIS A 46 -10.33 3.07 4.57
CA HIS A 46 -11.45 3.01 3.64
C HIS A 46 -11.41 4.21 2.67
N PHE A 47 -11.23 5.42 3.21
CA PHE A 47 -11.10 6.63 2.41
C PHE A 47 -9.91 6.57 1.45
N MET A 48 -8.76 6.07 1.89
CA MET A 48 -7.59 5.85 1.03
C MET A 48 -7.90 4.89 -0.12
N LYS A 49 -8.57 3.77 0.17
CA LYS A 49 -8.94 2.76 -0.84
C LYS A 49 -9.93 3.30 -1.87
N GLU A 50 -10.91 4.06 -1.43
CA GLU A 50 -11.88 4.69 -2.32
C GLU A 50 -11.26 5.78 -3.22
N ASN A 51 -10.13 6.34 -2.80
CA ASN A 51 -9.43 7.40 -3.51
C ASN A 51 -8.05 6.97 -4.01
N ILE A 52 -7.88 5.68 -4.30
CA ILE A 52 -6.59 5.10 -4.71
C ILE A 52 -6.03 5.74 -5.99
N GLU A 53 -6.91 6.22 -6.85
CA GLU A 53 -6.55 6.86 -8.13
C GLU A 53 -6.21 8.35 -7.98
N LYS A 54 -6.33 8.90 -6.77
CA LYS A 54 -6.08 10.30 -6.49
C LYS A 54 -4.76 10.50 -5.75
N LYS A 55 -4.27 11.73 -5.83
CA LYS A 55 -3.16 12.19 -5.00
C LYS A 55 -3.75 12.79 -3.73
N LEU A 56 -3.70 12.05 -2.63
CA LEU A 56 -4.18 12.54 -1.33
C LEU A 56 -3.06 13.20 -0.55
N THR A 57 -3.41 14.26 0.17
CA THR A 57 -2.56 14.90 1.17
C THR A 57 -2.90 14.37 2.57
N LEU A 58 -1.95 14.53 3.51
CA LEU A 58 -2.20 14.20 4.91
C LEU A 58 -3.38 15.01 5.47
N GLN A 59 -3.51 16.28 5.07
CA GLN A 59 -4.60 17.17 5.45
C GLN A 59 -5.96 16.62 5.03
N GLU A 60 -6.09 16.13 3.80
CA GLU A 60 -7.34 15.59 3.28
C GLU A 60 -7.77 14.33 4.03
N ILE A 61 -6.82 13.43 4.30
CA ILE A 61 -7.08 12.20 5.05
C ILE A 61 -7.50 12.53 6.50
N ALA A 62 -6.76 13.40 7.16
CA ALA A 62 -7.04 13.81 8.52
C ALA A 62 -8.38 14.51 8.64
N THR A 63 -8.71 15.42 7.72
CA THR A 63 -9.99 16.13 7.68
C THR A 63 -11.16 15.16 7.59
N HIS A 64 -11.02 14.10 6.79
CA HIS A 64 -12.04 13.06 6.66
C HIS A 64 -12.31 12.34 7.98
N THR A 65 -11.32 12.21 8.82
CA THR A 65 -11.45 11.56 10.14
C THR A 65 -11.88 12.52 11.27
N GLY A 66 -11.91 13.82 11.01
CA GLY A 66 -12.24 14.84 11.99
C GLY A 66 -11.09 15.23 12.94
N TYR A 67 -9.87 14.81 12.65
CA TYR A 67 -8.68 15.10 13.46
C TYR A 67 -7.75 16.10 12.76
N SER A 68 -6.93 16.78 13.57
CA SER A 68 -5.83 17.57 13.01
C SER A 68 -4.79 16.64 12.34
N PRO A 69 -4.05 17.11 11.30
CA PRO A 69 -3.04 16.28 10.65
C PRO A 69 -2.01 15.70 11.62
N SER A 70 -1.51 16.48 12.54
CA SER A 70 -0.52 16.05 13.55
C SER A 70 -1.07 14.96 14.46
N HIS A 71 -2.26 15.15 14.99
CA HIS A 71 -2.91 14.19 15.89
C HIS A 71 -3.27 12.89 15.14
N PHE A 72 -3.85 13.01 13.95
CA PHE A 72 -4.15 11.87 13.11
C PHE A 72 -2.88 11.05 12.76
N SER A 73 -1.80 11.74 12.36
CA SER A 73 -0.55 11.09 12.00
C SER A 73 0.03 10.26 13.15
N VAL A 74 0.02 10.80 14.36
CA VAL A 74 0.47 10.07 15.57
C VAL A 74 -0.40 8.85 15.84
N LEU A 75 -1.72 9.01 15.87
CA LEU A 75 -2.65 7.91 16.11
C LEU A 75 -2.53 6.81 15.06
N PHE A 76 -2.50 7.20 13.80
CA PHE A 76 -2.39 6.25 12.69
C PHE A 76 -1.07 5.48 12.74
N SER A 77 0.04 6.17 12.98
CA SER A 77 1.37 5.54 13.07
C SER A 77 1.49 4.60 14.27
N GLN A 78 0.92 4.97 15.42
CA GLN A 78 0.91 4.10 16.59
C GLN A 78 0.11 2.81 16.37
N ARG A 79 -0.97 2.90 15.58
CA ARG A 79 -1.86 1.76 15.34
C ARG A 79 -1.40 0.87 14.20
N THR A 80 -0.84 1.46 13.14
CA THR A 80 -0.47 0.74 11.91
C THR A 80 1.02 0.43 11.82
N GLY A 81 1.86 1.14 12.55
CA GLY A 81 3.31 1.08 12.41
C GLY A 81 3.85 1.88 11.23
N TYR A 82 2.99 2.60 10.50
CA TYR A 82 3.36 3.36 9.30
C TYR A 82 2.80 4.78 9.33
N ALA A 83 3.56 5.72 8.77
CA ALA A 83 3.01 7.05 8.50
C ALA A 83 1.85 6.96 7.47
N PRO A 84 0.81 7.81 7.56
CA PRO A 84 -0.37 7.69 6.71
C PRO A 84 -0.08 7.68 5.21
N LEU A 85 0.77 8.57 4.71
CA LEU A 85 1.11 8.62 3.29
C LEU A 85 1.98 7.45 2.84
N THR A 86 2.84 6.93 3.71
CA THR A 86 3.59 5.69 3.45
C THR A 86 2.64 4.51 3.30
N TYR A 87 1.65 4.41 4.16
CA TYR A 87 0.62 3.39 4.08
C TYR A 87 -0.20 3.51 2.79
N PHE A 88 -0.59 4.72 2.43
CA PHE A 88 -1.31 4.99 1.18
C PHE A 88 -0.50 4.56 -0.06
N ASN A 89 0.80 4.85 -0.07
CA ASN A 89 1.69 4.39 -1.14
C ASN A 89 1.74 2.86 -1.23
N GLN A 90 1.77 2.16 -0.10
CA GLN A 90 1.70 0.69 -0.09
C GLN A 90 0.40 0.17 -0.69
N LEU A 91 -0.73 0.79 -0.39
CA LEU A 91 -2.02 0.44 -1.00
C LEU A 91 -2.02 0.65 -2.51
N LYS A 92 -1.42 1.75 -2.99
CA LYS A 92 -1.26 2.02 -4.43
C LYS A 92 -0.42 0.95 -5.12
N ILE A 93 0.69 0.54 -4.51
CA ILE A 93 1.55 -0.50 -5.09
C ILE A 93 0.86 -1.87 -5.08
N GLN A 94 0.09 -2.20 -4.05
CA GLN A 94 -0.73 -3.42 -4.05
C GLN A 94 -1.73 -3.42 -5.22
N GLN A 95 -2.39 -2.30 -5.46
CA GLN A 95 -3.30 -2.15 -6.60
C GLN A 95 -2.55 -2.27 -7.93
N ALA A 96 -1.36 -1.68 -8.03
CA ALA A 96 -0.50 -1.82 -9.21
C ALA A 96 -0.13 -3.28 -9.48
N CYS A 97 0.22 -4.04 -8.45
CA CYS A 97 0.50 -5.48 -8.58
C CYS A 97 -0.71 -6.24 -9.15
N GLN A 98 -1.91 -5.97 -8.66
CA GLN A 98 -3.13 -6.60 -9.17
C GLN A 98 -3.35 -6.26 -10.65
N LEU A 99 -3.16 -5.00 -11.04
CA LEU A 99 -3.28 -4.58 -12.44
C LEU A 99 -2.22 -5.25 -13.32
N LEU A 100 -0.99 -5.37 -12.84
CA LEU A 100 0.09 -6.05 -13.55
C LEU A 100 -0.17 -7.56 -13.70
N ASP A 101 -0.80 -8.18 -12.70
CA ASP A 101 -1.08 -9.61 -12.68
C ASP A 101 -2.27 -9.99 -13.58
N PHE A 102 -3.33 -9.20 -13.54
CA PHE A 102 -4.62 -9.58 -14.11
C PHE A 102 -5.01 -8.80 -15.37
N THR A 103 -4.21 -7.85 -15.81
CA THR A 103 -4.47 -7.07 -17.02
C THR A 103 -3.25 -7.03 -17.94
N ASP A 104 -3.47 -6.64 -19.19
CA ASP A 104 -2.40 -6.37 -20.17
C ASP A 104 -2.06 -4.88 -20.28
N MET A 105 -2.47 -4.08 -19.30
CA MET A 105 -2.14 -2.66 -19.24
C MET A 105 -0.63 -2.45 -19.27
N LYS A 106 -0.18 -1.47 -20.04
CA LYS A 106 1.23 -1.05 -20.05
C LYS A 106 1.61 -0.48 -18.68
N VAL A 107 2.89 -0.59 -18.30
CA VAL A 107 3.39 -0.09 -17.01
C VAL A 107 3.01 1.39 -16.78
N ASN A 108 3.13 2.23 -17.80
CA ASN A 108 2.72 3.64 -17.69
C ASN A 108 1.21 3.80 -17.47
N GLN A 109 0.38 2.96 -18.07
CA GLN A 109 -1.07 2.96 -17.84
C GLN A 109 -1.41 2.55 -16.41
N VAL A 110 -0.74 1.54 -15.87
CA VAL A 110 -0.87 1.13 -14.47
C VAL A 110 -0.49 2.30 -13.54
N CYS A 111 0.61 2.97 -13.84
CA CYS A 111 1.06 4.14 -13.10
C CYS A 111 -0.02 5.22 -13.00
N TYR A 112 -0.59 5.61 -14.12
CA TYR A 112 -1.67 6.61 -14.16
C TYR A 112 -2.95 6.14 -13.47
N LYS A 113 -3.28 4.86 -13.61
CA LYS A 113 -4.48 4.27 -13.00
C LYS A 113 -4.47 4.33 -11.47
N ILE A 114 -3.29 4.26 -10.86
CA ILE A 114 -3.13 4.41 -9.41
C ILE A 114 -2.84 5.84 -8.96
N GLY A 115 -3.03 6.82 -9.84
CA GLY A 115 -2.92 8.25 -9.52
C GLY A 115 -1.48 8.76 -9.38
N ILE A 116 -0.50 8.12 -10.01
CA ILE A 116 0.88 8.59 -10.08
C ILE A 116 1.15 9.07 -11.51
N GLU A 117 1.48 10.34 -11.65
CA GLU A 117 1.73 10.95 -12.97
C GLU A 117 3.15 10.71 -13.47
N ASP A 118 4.12 10.65 -12.56
CA ASP A 118 5.53 10.45 -12.85
C ASP A 118 5.85 8.96 -12.87
N THR A 119 6.05 8.40 -14.06
CA THR A 119 6.38 6.99 -14.27
C THR A 119 7.74 6.60 -13.69
N TYR A 120 8.67 7.54 -13.64
CA TYR A 120 9.98 7.32 -13.04
C TYR A 120 9.88 7.19 -11.53
N TYR A 121 9.14 8.08 -10.90
CA TYR A 121 8.83 8.01 -9.46
C TYR A 121 8.09 6.70 -9.12
N PHE A 122 7.11 6.33 -9.93
CA PHE A 122 6.38 5.06 -9.76
C PHE A 122 7.32 3.85 -9.78
N SER A 123 8.23 3.77 -10.75
CA SER A 123 9.17 2.66 -10.86
C SER A 123 10.10 2.57 -9.65
N ARG A 124 10.56 3.69 -9.13
CA ARG A 124 11.39 3.73 -7.91
C ARG A 124 10.60 3.32 -6.68
N LEU A 125 9.38 3.81 -6.52
CA LEU A 125 8.50 3.46 -5.41
C LEU A 125 8.14 1.97 -5.44
N PHE A 126 7.77 1.46 -6.61
CA PHE A 126 7.46 0.05 -6.82
C PHE A 126 8.67 -0.83 -6.47
N SER A 127 9.85 -0.47 -6.97
CA SER A 127 11.09 -1.22 -6.69
C SER A 127 11.46 -1.20 -5.22
N LYS A 128 11.25 -0.08 -4.54
CA LYS A 128 11.51 0.05 -3.11
C LYS A 128 10.59 -0.87 -2.28
N ILE A 129 9.32 -0.98 -2.65
CA ILE A 129 8.34 -1.78 -1.92
C ILE A 129 8.42 -3.26 -2.32
N MET A 130 8.55 -3.55 -3.63
CA MET A 130 8.47 -4.91 -4.17
C MET A 130 9.83 -5.58 -4.39
N GLY A 131 10.94 -4.85 -4.28
CA GLY A 131 12.28 -5.39 -4.48
C GLY A 131 12.70 -5.56 -5.94
N MET A 132 11.87 -5.17 -6.90
CA MET A 132 12.15 -5.25 -8.33
C MET A 132 11.28 -4.26 -9.12
N PRO A 133 11.73 -3.84 -10.33
CA PRO A 133 10.95 -2.95 -11.19
C PRO A 133 9.64 -3.58 -11.69
N PRO A 134 8.62 -2.78 -12.04
CA PRO A 134 7.34 -3.29 -12.50
C PRO A 134 7.42 -4.23 -13.71
N ARG A 135 8.32 -3.97 -14.64
CA ARG A 135 8.52 -4.81 -15.84
C ARG A 135 9.02 -6.19 -15.48
N GLU A 136 9.99 -6.28 -14.56
CA GLU A 136 10.52 -7.56 -14.08
C GLU A 136 9.46 -8.33 -13.30
N TYR A 137 8.71 -7.65 -12.46
CA TYR A 137 7.59 -8.23 -11.73
C TYR A 137 6.60 -8.91 -12.68
N ARG A 138 6.19 -8.23 -13.75
CA ARG A 138 5.26 -8.79 -14.74
C ARG A 138 5.84 -10.00 -15.47
N LYS A 139 7.12 -9.94 -15.85
CA LYS A 139 7.79 -11.07 -16.53
C LYS A 139 7.84 -12.32 -15.67
N MET A 140 8.10 -12.19 -14.39
CA MET A 140 8.15 -13.32 -13.46
C MET A 140 6.79 -14.00 -13.30
N LYS A 141 5.70 -13.25 -13.36
CA LYS A 141 4.34 -13.80 -13.24
C LYS A 141 3.87 -14.46 -14.53
N LYS A 142 4.30 -14.00 -15.70
CA LYS A 142 3.92 -14.56 -17.00
C LYS A 142 4.82 -15.71 -17.47
N GLY A 143 5.91 -15.95 -16.80
CA GLY A 143 6.81 -17.08 -17.03
C GLY A 143 6.42 -18.26 -16.21
#